data_49cc6cfb94e575155e8908fdeea5ddf4
#
_entry.id   49cc6cfb94e575155e8908fdeea5ddf4
#
_cell.length_a   1.000
_cell.length_b   1.000
_cell.length_c   1.000
_cell.angle_alpha   90.00
_cell.angle_beta   90.00
_cell.angle_gamma   90.00
#
_symmetry.space_group_name_H-M   'P 1'
#
loop_
_entity.id
_entity.type
_entity.pdbx_description
1 polymer ?
#
loop_
_entity_poly.entity_id
_entity_poly.type
_entity_poly.pdbx_seq_one_letter_code
_entity_poly.pdbx_strand_id
1 'polypeptide(L)'
;MLGKTILHYHITSQLGEGGMGVVYEAEDTNLGRQVALKFLTPALAGDDNLLQRFQREARAASSLNHPNICTIHGIEQFESDHFIVMELLDGEALVDRIRRGPLDIDEVLSLGVQIADALESAHSKGIVHRDMKPA
;
A
#
# COMPACT_ATOMS: atom_id res chain seq x y z
N MET A 1 -2.78 -16.09 -10.06
CA MET A 1 -3.15 -14.67 -10.31
C MET A 1 -2.42 -14.06 -11.50
N LEU A 2 -1.16 -14.37 -11.72
CA LEU A 2 -0.41 -13.82 -12.86
C LEU A 2 -1.11 -14.09 -14.19
N GLY A 3 -1.20 -13.06 -15.03
CA GLY A 3 -1.88 -13.11 -16.32
C GLY A 3 -3.39 -13.00 -16.27
N LYS A 4 -4.00 -13.04 -15.09
CA LYS A 4 -5.44 -12.85 -14.93
C LYS A 4 -5.84 -11.38 -15.02
N THR A 5 -7.06 -11.17 -15.50
CA THR A 5 -7.70 -9.85 -15.43
C THR A 5 -8.85 -9.92 -14.44
N ILE A 6 -8.79 -9.04 -13.44
CA ILE A 6 -9.81 -8.90 -12.40
C ILE A 6 -10.40 -7.51 -12.55
N LEU A 7 -11.71 -7.41 -12.81
CA LEU A 7 -12.34 -6.18 -13.25
C LEU A 7 -11.61 -5.62 -14.48
N HIS A 8 -11.02 -4.45 -14.37
CA HIS A 8 -10.22 -3.84 -15.44
C HIS A 8 -8.72 -3.79 -15.11
N TYR A 9 -8.26 -4.65 -14.17
CA TYR A 9 -6.86 -4.75 -13.77
C TYR A 9 -6.24 -6.03 -14.31
N HIS A 10 -5.25 -5.88 -15.18
CA HIS A 10 -4.50 -7.01 -15.71
C HIS A 10 -3.24 -7.24 -14.87
N ILE A 11 -3.17 -8.36 -14.16
CA ILE A 11 -2.09 -8.67 -13.24
C ILE A 11 -0.86 -9.14 -14.00
N THR A 12 0.25 -8.41 -13.84
CA THR A 12 1.48 -8.63 -14.58
C THR A 12 2.60 -9.28 -13.76
N SER A 13 2.68 -8.99 -12.47
CA SER A 13 3.70 -9.59 -11.58
C SER A 13 3.27 -9.60 -10.13
N GLN A 14 3.96 -10.41 -9.31
CA GLN A 14 3.79 -10.41 -7.88
C GLN A 14 4.90 -9.58 -7.24
N LEU A 15 4.52 -8.58 -6.43
CA LEU A 15 5.46 -7.68 -5.76
C LEU A 15 5.86 -8.16 -4.38
N GLY A 16 4.96 -8.84 -3.66
CA GLY A 16 5.24 -9.30 -2.31
C GLY A 16 4.11 -10.13 -1.74
N GLU A 17 4.42 -10.78 -0.63
CA GLU A 17 3.49 -11.60 0.15
C GLU A 17 3.82 -11.46 1.62
N GLY A 18 2.80 -11.35 2.45
CA GLY A 18 2.96 -11.20 3.90
C GLY A 18 1.73 -11.64 4.66
N GLY A 19 1.75 -11.45 5.98
CA GLY A 19 0.66 -11.85 6.87
C GLY A 19 -0.70 -11.23 6.58
N MET A 20 -0.73 -10.08 5.91
CA MET A 20 -1.96 -9.38 5.55
C MET A 20 -2.47 -9.69 4.14
N GLY A 21 -1.67 -10.33 3.30
CA GLY A 21 -2.06 -10.72 1.97
C GLY A 21 -0.94 -10.61 0.94
N VAL A 22 -1.33 -10.62 -0.32
CA VAL A 22 -0.42 -10.60 -1.47
C VAL A 22 -0.57 -9.29 -2.22
N VAL A 23 0.57 -8.73 -2.66
CA VAL A 23 0.61 -7.51 -3.46
C VAL A 23 1.02 -7.86 -4.88
N TYR A 24 0.25 -7.42 -5.86
CA TYR A 24 0.51 -7.61 -7.28
C TYR A 24 0.72 -6.27 -7.97
N GLU A 25 1.55 -6.28 -9.00
CA GLU A 25 1.57 -5.23 -10.01
C GLU A 25 0.51 -5.55 -11.06
N ALA A 26 -0.23 -4.54 -11.48
CA ALA A 26 -1.25 -4.68 -12.49
C ALA A 26 -1.33 -3.45 -13.39
N GLU A 27 -1.84 -3.64 -14.60
CA GLU A 27 -2.21 -2.55 -15.49
C GLU A 27 -3.70 -2.23 -15.31
N ASP A 28 -4.00 -0.97 -14.97
CA ASP A 28 -5.36 -0.43 -15.04
C ASP A 28 -5.68 -0.14 -16.50
N THR A 29 -6.46 -1.01 -17.14
CA THR A 29 -6.75 -0.90 -18.57
C THR A 29 -7.70 0.25 -18.91
N ASN A 30 -8.45 0.76 -17.92
CA ASN A 30 -9.33 1.92 -18.12
C ASN A 30 -8.54 3.23 -18.20
N LEU A 31 -7.52 3.38 -17.36
CA LEU A 31 -6.73 4.61 -17.29
C LEU A 31 -5.35 4.48 -17.96
N GLY A 32 -4.97 3.28 -18.36
CA GLY A 32 -3.68 3.04 -19.03
C GLY A 32 -2.47 3.27 -18.13
N ARG A 33 -2.58 2.95 -16.84
CA ARG A 33 -1.48 3.14 -15.88
C ARG A 33 -1.20 1.88 -15.08
N GLN A 34 0.03 1.78 -14.57
CA GLN A 34 0.41 0.71 -13.65
C GLN A 34 -0.03 1.05 -12.23
N VAL A 35 -0.51 0.04 -11.51
CA VAL A 35 -0.96 0.15 -10.12
C VAL A 35 -0.47 -1.04 -9.31
N ALA A 36 -0.52 -0.93 -7.99
CA ALA A 36 -0.35 -2.05 -7.08
C ALA A 36 -1.72 -2.48 -6.53
N LEU A 37 -1.96 -3.78 -6.50
CA LEU A 37 -3.16 -4.37 -5.93
C LEU A 37 -2.78 -5.17 -4.69
N LYS A 38 -3.30 -4.78 -3.54
CA LYS A 38 -3.07 -5.50 -2.28
C LYS A 38 -4.33 -6.29 -1.92
N PHE A 39 -4.24 -7.61 -2.05
CA PHE A 39 -5.34 -8.52 -1.73
C PHE A 39 -5.32 -8.89 -0.25
N LEU A 40 -6.47 -8.90 0.37
CA LEU A 40 -6.63 -9.43 1.72
C LEU A 40 -6.55 -10.95 1.73
N THR A 41 -6.03 -11.51 2.81
CA THR A 41 -6.10 -12.95 3.03
C THR A 41 -7.55 -13.40 3.20
N PRO A 42 -7.89 -14.66 2.84
CA PRO A 42 -9.24 -15.19 3.07
C PRO A 42 -9.67 -15.13 4.54
N ALA A 43 -8.74 -15.28 5.48
CA ALA A 43 -9.02 -15.18 6.92
C ALA A 43 -9.51 -13.76 7.31
N LEU A 44 -8.89 -12.72 6.77
CA LEU A 44 -9.29 -11.33 7.01
C LEU A 44 -10.60 -11.00 6.29
N ALA A 45 -10.74 -11.44 5.05
CA ALA A 45 -11.95 -11.21 4.26
C ALA A 45 -13.18 -11.93 4.82
N GLY A 46 -12.98 -13.07 5.51
CA GLY A 46 -14.04 -13.85 6.13
C GLY A 46 -14.51 -13.35 7.51
N ASP A 47 -13.81 -12.40 8.11
CA ASP A 47 -14.19 -11.79 9.39
C ASP A 47 -14.83 -10.42 9.12
N ASP A 48 -16.14 -10.31 9.31
CA ASP A 48 -16.88 -9.09 9.00
C ASP A 48 -16.40 -7.87 9.80
N ASN A 49 -16.03 -8.05 11.06
CA ASN A 49 -15.52 -6.96 11.89
C ASN A 49 -14.17 -6.45 11.40
N LEU A 50 -13.25 -7.37 11.08
CA LEU A 50 -11.94 -7.02 10.54
C LEU A 50 -12.06 -6.38 9.15
N LEU A 51 -12.96 -6.89 8.31
CA LEU A 51 -13.21 -6.35 6.98
C LEU A 51 -13.76 -4.93 7.05
N GLN A 52 -14.74 -4.67 7.90
CA GLN A 52 -15.30 -3.33 8.09
C GLN A 52 -14.25 -2.34 8.61
N ARG A 53 -13.43 -2.77 9.55
CA ARG A 53 -12.33 -1.95 10.06
C ARG A 53 -11.32 -1.62 8.97
N PHE A 54 -10.92 -2.62 8.19
CA PHE A 54 -10.03 -2.45 7.04
C PHE A 54 -10.59 -1.44 6.04
N GLN A 55 -11.86 -1.58 5.65
CA GLN A 55 -12.50 -0.65 4.71
C GLN A 55 -12.58 0.77 5.27
N ARG A 56 -12.85 0.93 6.55
CA ARG A 56 -12.89 2.23 7.22
C ARG A 56 -11.51 2.89 7.23
N GLU A 57 -10.49 2.15 7.62
CA GLU A 57 -9.11 2.66 7.67
C GLU A 57 -8.60 3.01 6.27
N ALA A 58 -8.85 2.17 5.29
CA ALA A 58 -8.46 2.42 3.91
C ALA A 58 -9.18 3.64 3.31
N ARG A 59 -10.47 3.80 3.62
CA ARG A 59 -11.24 4.97 3.18
C ARG A 59 -10.70 6.26 3.79
N ALA A 60 -10.34 6.25 5.08
CA ALA A 60 -9.70 7.38 5.74
C ALA A 60 -8.34 7.69 5.10
N ALA A 61 -7.51 6.67 4.89
CA ALA A 61 -6.19 6.82 4.27
C ALA A 61 -6.26 7.30 2.82
N SER A 62 -7.32 6.97 2.08
CA SER A 62 -7.52 7.41 0.70
C SER A 62 -7.69 8.93 0.56
N SER A 63 -8.00 9.63 1.65
CA SER A 63 -8.08 11.09 1.68
C SER A 63 -6.71 11.77 1.70
N LEU A 64 -5.64 11.02 1.98
CA LEU A 64 -4.29 11.55 2.04
C LEU A 64 -3.73 11.71 0.62
N ASN A 65 -3.22 12.89 0.33
CA ASN A 65 -2.52 13.21 -0.91
C ASN A 65 -1.23 13.95 -0.55
N HIS A 66 -0.12 13.22 -0.52
CA HIS A 66 1.16 13.76 -0.09
C HIS A 66 2.29 13.03 -0.86
N PRO A 67 3.36 13.74 -1.26
CA PRO A 67 4.44 13.13 -2.06
C PRO A 67 5.19 12.00 -1.34
N ASN A 68 5.15 11.96 -0.01
CA ASN A 68 5.81 10.95 0.80
C ASN A 68 4.84 9.91 1.38
N ILE A 69 3.62 9.84 0.85
CA ILE A 69 2.60 8.86 1.23
C ILE A 69 2.13 8.14 -0.03
N CYS A 70 2.14 6.80 0.00
CA CYS A 70 1.58 5.99 -1.08
C CYS A 70 0.08 6.27 -1.22
N THR A 71 -0.34 6.72 -2.39
CA THR A 71 -1.74 7.07 -2.64
C THR A 71 -2.60 5.82 -2.80
N ILE A 72 -3.70 5.76 -2.08
CA ILE A 72 -4.75 4.75 -2.28
C ILE A 72 -5.73 5.28 -3.31
N HIS A 73 -5.86 4.56 -4.43
CA HIS A 73 -6.77 4.92 -5.51
C HIS A 73 -8.19 4.43 -5.26
N GLY A 74 -8.35 3.29 -4.59
CA GLY A 74 -9.66 2.75 -4.30
C GLY A 74 -9.63 1.43 -3.56
N ILE A 75 -10.82 0.96 -3.20
CA ILE A 75 -11.06 -0.34 -2.58
C ILE A 75 -12.03 -1.06 -3.50
N GLU A 76 -11.72 -2.29 -3.87
CA GLU A 76 -12.50 -3.08 -4.80
C GLU A 76 -12.82 -4.45 -4.22
N GLN A 77 -13.89 -5.03 -4.76
CA GLN A 77 -14.28 -6.41 -4.49
C GLN A 77 -14.56 -7.12 -5.81
N PHE A 78 -14.03 -8.32 -5.95
CA PHE A 78 -14.34 -9.20 -7.07
C PHE A 78 -14.55 -10.61 -6.54
N GLU A 79 -15.74 -11.16 -6.73
CA GLU A 79 -16.16 -12.42 -6.13
C GLU A 79 -15.98 -12.36 -4.59
N SER A 80 -15.19 -13.24 -4.01
CA SER A 80 -14.88 -13.25 -2.58
C SER A 80 -13.62 -12.47 -2.21
N ASP A 81 -12.89 -11.96 -3.19
CA ASP A 81 -11.64 -11.24 -2.99
C ASP A 81 -11.89 -9.76 -2.73
N HIS A 82 -11.23 -9.24 -1.70
CA HIS A 82 -11.19 -7.81 -1.39
C HIS A 82 -9.76 -7.31 -1.58
N PHE A 83 -9.61 -6.17 -2.25
CA PHE A 83 -8.29 -5.62 -2.50
C PHE A 83 -8.29 -4.09 -2.52
N ILE A 84 -7.13 -3.53 -2.20
CA ILE A 84 -6.86 -2.10 -2.33
C ILE A 84 -6.12 -1.88 -3.64
N VAL A 85 -6.54 -0.88 -4.39
CA VAL A 85 -5.80 -0.34 -5.54
C VAL A 85 -5.00 0.85 -5.06
N MET A 86 -3.69 0.81 -5.26
CA MET A 86 -2.81 1.87 -4.80
C MET A 86 -1.75 2.23 -5.83
N GLU A 87 -1.10 3.35 -5.60
CA GLU A 87 0.04 3.81 -6.37
C GLU A 87 1.13 2.74 -6.41
N LEU A 88 1.63 2.44 -7.62
CA LEU A 88 2.81 1.61 -7.78
C LEU A 88 4.05 2.46 -7.51
N LEU A 89 4.81 2.08 -6.50
CA LEU A 89 6.03 2.76 -6.11
C LEU A 89 7.22 2.12 -6.82
N ASP A 90 8.07 2.96 -7.41
CA ASP A 90 9.34 2.55 -7.98
C ASP A 90 10.44 2.78 -6.93
N GLY A 91 11.25 1.75 -6.69
CA GLY A 91 12.28 1.80 -5.67
C GLY A 91 12.34 0.54 -4.82
N GLU A 92 12.89 0.69 -3.62
CA GLU A 92 13.05 -0.42 -2.68
C GLU A 92 12.52 -0.07 -1.28
N ALA A 93 12.16 -1.08 -0.51
CA ALA A 93 11.80 -0.91 0.89
C ALA A 93 13.02 -0.49 1.71
N LEU A 94 12.81 0.36 2.72
CA LEU A 94 13.88 0.83 3.59
C LEU A 94 14.61 -0.32 4.30
N VAL A 95 13.87 -1.38 4.67
CA VAL A 95 14.46 -2.58 5.30
C VAL A 95 15.51 -3.22 4.38
N ASP A 96 15.26 -3.28 3.09
CA ASP A 96 16.20 -3.88 2.12
C ASP A 96 17.43 -2.99 1.93
N ARG A 97 17.25 -1.68 1.93
CA ARG A 97 18.37 -0.73 1.90
C ARG A 97 19.26 -0.86 3.13
N ILE A 98 18.67 -0.98 4.32
CA ILE A 98 19.40 -1.12 5.59
C ILE A 98 20.18 -2.44 5.64
N ARG A 99 19.64 -3.52 5.07
CA ARG A 99 20.35 -4.83 5.00
C ARG A 99 21.66 -4.75 4.21
N ARG A 100 21.81 -3.84 3.27
CA ARG A 100 23.04 -3.64 2.52
C ARG A 100 24.11 -2.85 3.27
N GLY A 101 23.82 -2.36 4.44
CA GLY A 101 24.71 -1.61 5.30
C GLY A 101 24.05 -0.38 5.92
N PRO A 102 24.72 0.26 6.89
CA PRO A 102 24.17 1.43 7.55
C PRO A 102 24.02 2.60 6.59
N LEU A 103 23.04 3.46 6.85
CA LEU A 103 22.84 4.72 6.15
C LEU A 103 23.83 5.77 6.73
N ASP A 104 24.32 6.67 5.87
CA ASP A 104 25.06 7.82 6.38
C ASP A 104 24.10 8.82 7.08
N ILE A 105 24.68 9.76 7.84
CA ILE A 105 23.88 10.68 8.66
C ILE A 105 23.02 11.60 7.79
N ASP A 106 23.50 12.04 6.65
CA ASP A 106 22.75 12.93 5.76
C ASP A 106 21.54 12.22 5.17
N GLU A 107 21.69 10.95 4.82
CA GLU A 107 20.60 10.09 4.32
C GLU A 107 19.55 9.85 5.41
N VAL A 108 19.99 9.57 6.66
CA VAL A 108 19.08 9.40 7.80
C VAL A 108 18.26 10.67 8.03
N LEU A 109 18.91 11.84 8.02
CA LEU A 109 18.24 13.12 8.22
C LEU A 109 17.26 13.43 7.10
N SER A 110 17.63 13.16 5.84
CA SER A 110 16.74 13.37 4.69
C SER A 110 15.48 12.50 4.77
N LEU A 111 15.65 11.20 5.05
CA LEU A 111 14.53 10.29 5.22
C LEU A 111 13.66 10.65 6.43
N GLY A 112 14.30 11.05 7.54
CA GLY A 112 13.60 11.49 8.75
C GLY A 112 12.69 12.69 8.51
N VAL A 113 13.17 13.68 7.76
CA VAL A 113 12.37 14.85 7.37
C VAL A 113 11.17 14.45 6.51
N GLN A 114 11.38 13.59 5.53
CA GLN A 114 10.29 13.12 4.66
C GLN A 114 9.23 12.32 5.43
N ILE A 115 9.66 11.45 6.35
CA ILE A 115 8.76 10.68 7.21
C ILE A 115 7.97 11.60 8.14
N ALA A 116 8.64 12.55 8.78
CA ALA A 116 7.99 13.51 9.69
C ALA A 116 6.95 14.36 8.94
N ASP A 117 7.26 14.81 7.74
CA ASP A 117 6.35 15.59 6.90
C ASP A 117 5.11 14.76 6.51
N ALA A 118 5.30 13.51 6.13
CA ALA A 118 4.21 12.58 5.85
C ALA A 118 3.32 12.35 7.07
N LEU A 119 3.92 12.12 8.24
CA LEU A 119 3.18 11.92 9.50
C LEU A 119 2.40 13.16 9.90
N GLU A 120 2.98 14.36 9.74
CA GLU A 120 2.27 15.62 9.99
C GLU A 120 1.00 15.72 9.14
N SER A 121 1.11 15.41 7.85
CA SER A 121 -0.04 15.41 6.95
C SER A 121 -1.13 14.42 7.39
N ALA A 122 -0.75 13.21 7.76
CA ALA A 122 -1.69 12.20 8.27
C ALA A 122 -2.34 12.63 9.59
N HIS A 123 -1.54 13.11 10.54
CA HIS A 123 -2.02 13.56 11.85
C HIS A 123 -2.96 14.75 11.76
N SER A 124 -2.74 15.66 10.81
CA SER A 124 -3.65 16.79 10.60
C SER A 124 -5.05 16.36 10.17
N LYS A 125 -5.18 15.15 9.63
CA LYS A 125 -6.47 14.53 9.26
C LYS A 125 -6.95 13.48 10.27
N GLY A 126 -6.34 13.42 11.44
CA GLY A 126 -6.70 12.49 12.50
C GLY A 126 -6.28 11.04 12.27
N ILE A 127 -5.36 10.80 11.34
CA ILE A 127 -4.88 9.47 11.02
C ILE A 127 -3.53 9.23 11.70
N VAL A 128 -3.45 8.15 12.51
CA VAL A 128 -2.24 7.73 13.20
C VAL A 128 -1.82 6.37 12.67
N HIS A 129 -0.58 6.24 12.24
CA HIS A 129 -0.09 5.01 11.60
C HIS A 129 -0.07 3.80 12.54
N ARG A 130 0.48 3.96 13.75
CA ARG A 130 0.55 2.96 14.82
C ARG A 130 1.46 1.75 14.58
N ASP A 131 2.10 1.65 13.42
CA ASP A 131 2.96 0.50 13.07
C ASP A 131 4.14 0.92 12.19
N MET A 132 4.76 2.07 12.48
CA MET A 132 5.92 2.56 11.73
C MET A 132 7.11 1.62 11.89
N LYS A 133 7.63 1.15 10.76
CA LYS A 133 8.80 0.26 10.69
C LYS A 133 9.43 0.32 9.31
N PRO A 134 10.72 -0.11 9.15
CA PRO A 134 11.39 -0.09 7.84
C PRO A 134 10.82 -1.07 6.80
N ALA A 135 10.03 -2.04 7.23
CA ALA A 135 9.46 -3.07 6.36
C ALA A 135 8.25 -2.55 5.57
#